data_ed4059afb2ca92be244f5ff65a40c459
#
_entry.id   ed4059afb2ca92be244f5ff65a40c459
#
_cell.length_a   1.000
_cell.length_b   1.000
_cell.length_c   1.000
_cell.angle_alpha   90.00
_cell.angle_beta   90.00
_cell.angle_gamma   90.00
#
_symmetry.space_group_name_H-M   'P 1'
#
loop_
_entity.id
_entity.type
_entity.pdbx_description
1 polymer ?
#
loop_
_entity_poly.entity_id
_entity_poly.type
_entity_poly.pdbx_seq_one_letter_code
_entity_poly.pdbx_strand_id
1 'polypeptide(L)'
;MYLLVILIPLLSAVGSGLGGRYLGRKGASLLSSLWVLVSSLLSFILFYEILINGSTVYLELGRWIESDLLITNFGLQFDEVTAVMLIVVTTISGLVHVYSTSYMRDDPHLPRFMSYLSLFTFFMLVLITSNNYVQLFIGWEGVGLCSYLLINFWFTRIQANKAAIKAMLINRIGDIGLMLAIILIWKEFGVLDYCSIFSALTASSACTWICILLIIGAVGKSAQLGLHTWLPDAMEGPTPVSALIHAATMVTAGVFLIIRSAPIFDYSPTATIIVGLVGSLTAFFAATVGLVQSDIKKVIAYSTCSQLGYMVMACGTSSSFSSLYHLLTHAFFKALLFLGAGSIIHALLDEQDLRKMGGIVRGLPLTYVLMLIGSLSLAGFPYLSGFYSKDLILELTYNGHCLITIYWLASITAFLTAFYSFRLIYLSFLSRPNLTHLSAQHLQEADWNLLGPLLVLAIGSILVGYLAKSMVFAPGVRPLPFVSTIVSLAPVIMSVTGILLVFILRPYIIYYITAPSIYGFLFYAWEFNQIANYYVGSLIWKFGHIVSYRIIDRGVLEILGPTGIALFMVDRTKELSSLQSGLLFNYALMILVGTAIALKYLVVS
;
A
#
# COMPACT_ATOMS: atom_id res chain seq x y z
N MET A 1 -7.50 5.94 -28.41
CA MET A 1 -6.75 4.81 -27.82
C MET A 1 -6.39 5.12 -26.36
N TYR A 2 -5.75 6.22 -26.04
CA TYR A 2 -5.31 6.63 -24.70
C TYR A 2 -6.41 6.60 -23.62
N LEU A 3 -7.57 7.22 -23.89
CA LEU A 3 -8.71 7.19 -22.98
C LEU A 3 -9.30 5.79 -22.77
N LEU A 4 -9.28 4.96 -23.81
CA LEU A 4 -9.87 3.62 -23.72
C LEU A 4 -9.15 2.73 -22.71
N VAL A 5 -7.83 2.85 -22.58
CA VAL A 5 -7.07 2.08 -21.57
C VAL A 5 -7.61 2.32 -20.17
N ILE A 6 -8.01 3.55 -19.86
CA ILE A 6 -8.54 3.94 -18.54
C ILE A 6 -10.03 3.61 -18.42
N LEU A 7 -10.82 3.87 -19.46
CA LEU A 7 -12.28 3.72 -19.40
C LEU A 7 -12.73 2.26 -19.44
N ILE A 8 -12.01 1.36 -20.12
CA ILE A 8 -12.37 -0.05 -20.22
C ILE A 8 -12.47 -0.73 -18.84
N PRO A 9 -11.50 -0.58 -17.90
CA PRO A 9 -11.65 -1.12 -16.55
C PRO A 9 -12.82 -0.53 -15.77
N LEU A 10 -13.15 0.75 -15.98
CA LEU A 10 -14.34 1.38 -15.36
C LEU A 10 -15.63 0.74 -15.88
N LEU A 11 -15.77 0.61 -17.20
CA LEU A 11 -16.92 -0.03 -17.83
C LEU A 11 -17.06 -1.49 -17.37
N SER A 12 -15.94 -2.19 -17.23
CA SER A 12 -15.88 -3.53 -16.66
C SER A 12 -16.40 -3.56 -15.20
N ALA A 13 -16.00 -2.59 -14.37
CA ALA A 13 -16.45 -2.50 -12.98
C ALA A 13 -17.95 -2.24 -12.89
N VAL A 14 -18.46 -1.32 -13.69
CA VAL A 14 -19.90 -1.00 -13.75
C VAL A 14 -20.70 -2.18 -14.30
N GLY A 15 -20.23 -2.80 -15.40
CA GLY A 15 -20.90 -3.93 -16.03
C GLY A 15 -20.97 -5.17 -15.12
N SER A 16 -19.88 -5.51 -14.41
CA SER A 16 -19.88 -6.64 -13.48
C SER A 16 -20.58 -6.33 -12.16
N GLY A 17 -20.54 -5.08 -11.68
CA GLY A 17 -21.16 -4.67 -10.41
C GLY A 17 -22.68 -4.50 -10.53
N LEU A 18 -23.14 -3.63 -11.42
CA LEU A 18 -24.57 -3.34 -11.61
C LEU A 18 -25.26 -4.43 -12.45
N GLY A 19 -24.58 -4.91 -13.51
CA GLY A 19 -25.09 -5.95 -14.39
C GLY A 19 -24.89 -7.38 -13.87
N GLY A 20 -24.15 -7.59 -12.78
CA GLY A 20 -23.76 -8.90 -12.27
C GLY A 20 -24.93 -9.82 -11.95
N ARG A 21 -26.06 -9.26 -11.53
CA ARG A 21 -27.30 -10.03 -11.29
C ARG A 21 -27.86 -10.65 -12.58
N TYR A 22 -27.75 -9.97 -13.71
CA TYR A 22 -28.24 -10.43 -15.01
C TYR A 22 -27.23 -11.34 -15.72
N LEU A 23 -25.95 -11.01 -15.63
CA LEU A 23 -24.86 -11.75 -16.25
C LEU A 23 -24.55 -13.08 -15.54
N GLY A 24 -24.91 -13.19 -14.26
CA GLY A 24 -24.53 -14.31 -13.42
C GLY A 24 -23.03 -14.40 -13.13
N ARG A 25 -22.61 -15.42 -12.37
CA ARG A 25 -21.19 -15.58 -11.95
C ARG A 25 -20.24 -15.73 -13.16
N LYS A 26 -20.57 -16.61 -14.11
CA LYS A 26 -19.73 -16.87 -15.30
C LYS A 26 -19.66 -15.66 -16.22
N GLY A 27 -20.81 -15.01 -16.49
CA GLY A 27 -20.84 -13.85 -17.39
C GLY A 27 -20.08 -12.65 -16.81
N ALA A 28 -20.26 -12.34 -15.53
CA ALA A 28 -19.54 -11.25 -14.88
C ALA A 28 -18.03 -11.49 -14.83
N SER A 29 -17.57 -12.72 -14.55
CA SER A 29 -16.14 -13.06 -14.51
C SER A 29 -15.50 -13.02 -15.90
N LEU A 30 -16.17 -13.51 -16.94
CA LEU A 30 -15.68 -13.44 -18.32
C LEU A 30 -15.62 -12.01 -18.82
N LEU A 31 -16.68 -11.21 -18.60
CA LEU A 31 -16.72 -9.81 -19.01
C LEU A 31 -15.55 -9.03 -18.37
N SER A 32 -15.38 -9.13 -17.07
CA SER A 32 -14.35 -8.38 -16.37
C SER A 32 -12.94 -8.81 -16.78
N SER A 33 -12.66 -10.10 -16.90
CA SER A 33 -11.35 -10.59 -17.30
C SER A 33 -10.99 -10.21 -18.75
N LEU A 34 -11.93 -10.35 -19.70
CA LEU A 34 -11.70 -9.98 -21.09
C LEU A 34 -11.44 -8.47 -21.25
N TRP A 35 -12.22 -7.64 -20.59
CA TRP A 35 -12.08 -6.19 -20.74
C TRP A 35 -10.76 -5.69 -20.14
N VAL A 36 -10.32 -6.20 -19.00
CA VAL A 36 -9.01 -5.84 -18.44
C VAL A 36 -7.86 -6.39 -19.30
N LEU A 37 -8.00 -7.57 -19.92
CA LEU A 37 -7.02 -8.07 -20.89
C LEU A 37 -6.95 -7.19 -22.15
N VAL A 38 -8.08 -6.68 -22.64
CA VAL A 38 -8.09 -5.72 -23.76
C VAL A 38 -7.37 -4.42 -23.36
N SER A 39 -7.59 -3.90 -22.13
CA SER A 39 -6.83 -2.74 -21.65
C SER A 39 -5.32 -3.02 -21.56
N SER A 40 -4.91 -4.25 -21.22
CA SER A 40 -3.49 -4.63 -21.22
C SER A 40 -2.89 -4.66 -22.63
N LEU A 41 -3.60 -5.17 -23.61
CA LEU A 41 -3.14 -5.15 -25.02
C LEU A 41 -2.98 -3.71 -25.53
N LEU A 42 -3.93 -2.82 -25.22
CA LEU A 42 -3.81 -1.41 -25.57
C LEU A 42 -2.63 -0.74 -24.87
N SER A 43 -2.32 -1.10 -23.63
CA SER A 43 -1.15 -0.57 -22.93
C SER A 43 0.18 -0.98 -23.55
N PHE A 44 0.28 -2.18 -24.14
CA PHE A 44 1.48 -2.59 -24.91
C PHE A 44 1.66 -1.75 -26.18
N ILE A 45 0.57 -1.40 -26.87
CA ILE A 45 0.63 -0.53 -28.06
C ILE A 45 1.11 0.87 -27.65
N LEU A 46 0.58 1.41 -26.54
CA LEU A 46 1.02 2.71 -25.99
C LEU A 46 2.49 2.70 -25.57
N PHE A 47 2.93 1.63 -24.95
CA PHE A 47 4.32 1.46 -24.56
C PHE A 47 5.26 1.50 -25.77
N TYR A 48 4.88 0.80 -26.85
CA TYR A 48 5.63 0.83 -28.11
C TYR A 48 5.69 2.26 -28.67
N GLU A 49 4.58 2.97 -28.71
CA GLU A 49 4.50 4.32 -29.24
C GLU A 49 5.33 5.34 -28.42
N ILE A 50 5.26 5.26 -27.09
CA ILE A 50 5.92 6.22 -26.22
C ILE A 50 7.43 5.94 -26.11
N LEU A 51 7.84 4.70 -25.85
CA LEU A 51 9.25 4.38 -25.60
C LEU A 51 10.07 4.23 -26.88
N ILE A 52 9.50 3.72 -27.95
CA ILE A 52 10.25 3.51 -29.20
C ILE A 52 10.25 4.78 -30.06
N ASN A 53 9.12 5.48 -30.15
CA ASN A 53 9.03 6.70 -30.93
C ASN A 53 9.41 7.97 -30.12
N GLY A 54 9.58 7.84 -28.78
CA GLY A 54 9.93 8.97 -27.90
C GLY A 54 8.84 10.04 -27.80
N SER A 55 7.57 9.70 -28.09
CA SER A 55 6.46 10.64 -28.09
C SER A 55 5.82 10.75 -26.71
N THR A 56 5.89 11.92 -26.08
CA THR A 56 5.10 12.23 -24.89
C THR A 56 3.75 12.82 -25.31
N VAL A 57 2.65 12.37 -24.69
CA VAL A 57 1.30 12.81 -25.04
C VAL A 57 0.62 13.42 -23.82
N TYR A 58 0.08 14.62 -24.02
CA TYR A 58 -0.72 15.34 -23.04
C TYR A 58 -2.13 15.51 -23.59
N LEU A 59 -3.13 15.04 -22.84
CA LEU A 59 -4.54 15.17 -23.21
C LEU A 59 -5.25 15.98 -22.13
N GLU A 60 -5.71 17.17 -22.47
CA GLU A 60 -6.58 17.96 -21.61
C GLU A 60 -8.05 17.64 -21.94
N LEU A 61 -8.80 17.19 -20.95
CA LEU A 61 -10.21 16.83 -21.12
C LEU A 61 -11.15 17.99 -20.80
N GLY A 62 -10.71 18.92 -19.95
CA GLY A 62 -11.47 20.12 -19.60
C GLY A 62 -11.06 20.72 -18.27
N ARG A 63 -11.57 21.92 -17.99
CA ARG A 63 -11.39 22.58 -16.69
C ARG A 63 -12.22 21.85 -15.64
N TRP A 64 -11.62 21.58 -14.49
CA TRP A 64 -12.28 20.82 -13.41
C TRP A 64 -12.57 21.69 -12.18
N ILE A 65 -11.55 22.34 -11.62
CA ILE A 65 -11.70 23.24 -10.49
C ILE A 65 -11.25 24.63 -10.97
N GLU A 66 -12.14 25.60 -10.86
CA GLU A 66 -11.87 27.00 -11.20
C GLU A 66 -12.41 27.86 -10.05
N SER A 67 -11.49 28.36 -9.23
CA SER A 67 -11.81 29.21 -8.09
C SER A 67 -10.72 30.26 -7.98
N ASP A 68 -10.97 31.44 -8.57
CA ASP A 68 -10.06 32.60 -8.61
C ASP A 68 -8.59 32.24 -8.88
N LEU A 69 -7.82 31.97 -7.82
CA LEU A 69 -6.39 31.68 -7.91
C LEU A 69 -6.07 30.19 -8.13
N LEU A 70 -7.04 29.29 -7.94
CA LEU A 70 -6.85 27.85 -8.12
C LEU A 70 -7.53 27.39 -9.41
N ILE A 71 -6.75 27.15 -10.45
CA ILE A 71 -7.21 26.57 -11.71
C ILE A 71 -6.55 25.21 -11.88
N THR A 72 -7.34 24.15 -11.96
CA THR A 72 -6.86 22.80 -12.25
C THR A 72 -7.66 22.19 -13.39
N ASN A 73 -6.95 21.64 -14.38
CA ASN A 73 -7.53 20.95 -15.50
C ASN A 73 -7.59 19.44 -15.23
N PHE A 74 -8.60 18.76 -15.73
CA PHE A 74 -8.62 17.32 -15.78
C PHE A 74 -7.86 16.89 -17.03
N GLY A 75 -6.63 16.42 -16.85
CA GLY A 75 -5.74 16.07 -17.95
C GLY A 75 -5.03 14.73 -17.73
N LEU A 76 -4.59 14.12 -18.81
CA LEU A 76 -3.87 12.87 -18.80
C LEU A 76 -2.49 13.07 -19.42
N GLN A 77 -1.47 12.56 -18.73
CA GLN A 77 -0.09 12.60 -19.17
C GLN A 77 0.41 11.17 -19.45
N PHE A 78 0.96 10.98 -20.63
CA PHE A 78 1.57 9.72 -21.06
C PHE A 78 3.03 9.97 -21.43
N ASP A 79 3.92 9.67 -20.50
CA ASP A 79 5.36 9.72 -20.63
C ASP A 79 6.00 8.35 -20.38
N GLU A 80 7.31 8.25 -20.39
CA GLU A 80 8.05 6.99 -20.20
C GLU A 80 7.68 6.31 -18.87
N VAL A 81 7.58 7.08 -17.78
CA VAL A 81 7.23 6.56 -16.45
C VAL A 81 5.81 5.99 -16.44
N THR A 82 4.86 6.73 -17.03
CA THR A 82 3.47 6.25 -17.14
C THR A 82 3.36 5.02 -18.01
N ALA A 83 4.08 4.96 -19.14
CA ALA A 83 4.04 3.82 -20.06
C ALA A 83 4.49 2.51 -19.38
N VAL A 84 5.60 2.57 -18.64
CA VAL A 84 6.09 1.40 -17.86
C VAL A 84 5.09 0.99 -16.80
N MET A 85 4.54 1.94 -16.06
CA MET A 85 3.55 1.65 -15.01
C MET A 85 2.23 1.10 -15.58
N LEU A 86 1.78 1.59 -16.73
CA LEU A 86 0.58 1.09 -17.41
C LEU A 86 0.71 -0.40 -17.74
N ILE A 87 1.83 -0.81 -18.33
CA ILE A 87 2.07 -2.25 -18.61
C ILE A 87 2.02 -3.06 -17.31
N VAL A 88 2.75 -2.63 -16.28
CA VAL A 88 2.79 -3.36 -15.01
C VAL A 88 1.40 -3.56 -14.45
N VAL A 89 0.63 -2.48 -14.32
CA VAL A 89 -0.68 -2.52 -13.67
C VAL A 89 -1.69 -3.32 -14.50
N THR A 90 -1.78 -3.08 -15.80
CA THR A 90 -2.79 -3.73 -16.65
C THR A 90 -2.51 -5.22 -16.88
N THR A 91 -1.24 -5.61 -17.10
CA THR A 91 -0.89 -7.04 -17.29
C THR A 91 -1.13 -7.86 -16.05
N ILE A 92 -0.63 -7.38 -14.88
CA ILE A 92 -0.82 -8.13 -13.64
C ILE A 92 -2.28 -8.15 -13.24
N SER A 93 -2.99 -7.04 -13.38
CA SER A 93 -4.43 -7.00 -13.13
C SER A 93 -5.18 -7.99 -14.04
N GLY A 94 -4.89 -8.04 -15.35
CA GLY A 94 -5.49 -9.00 -16.27
C GLY A 94 -5.25 -10.46 -15.85
N LEU A 95 -4.02 -10.80 -15.49
CA LEU A 95 -3.66 -12.14 -15.02
C LEU A 95 -4.34 -12.50 -13.69
N VAL A 96 -4.43 -11.54 -12.76
CA VAL A 96 -5.16 -11.72 -11.50
C VAL A 96 -6.65 -11.91 -11.73
N HIS A 97 -7.27 -11.19 -12.69
CA HIS A 97 -8.69 -11.40 -13.03
C HIS A 97 -8.91 -12.82 -13.55
N VAL A 98 -8.07 -13.32 -14.47
CA VAL A 98 -8.17 -14.70 -14.95
C VAL A 98 -8.01 -15.70 -13.81
N TYR A 99 -6.99 -15.55 -12.96
CA TYR A 99 -6.77 -16.39 -11.79
C TYR A 99 -7.98 -16.41 -10.85
N SER A 100 -8.58 -15.24 -10.60
CA SER A 100 -9.71 -15.07 -9.70
C SER A 100 -10.97 -15.82 -10.15
N THR A 101 -11.14 -16.05 -11.45
CA THR A 101 -12.30 -16.79 -11.98
C THR A 101 -12.39 -18.22 -11.44
N SER A 102 -11.24 -18.85 -11.23
CA SER A 102 -11.16 -20.21 -10.68
C SER A 102 -11.02 -20.19 -9.16
N TYR A 103 -10.14 -19.33 -8.60
CA TYR A 103 -9.91 -19.25 -7.15
C TYR A 103 -11.16 -18.93 -6.34
N MET A 104 -12.02 -18.02 -6.82
CA MET A 104 -13.27 -17.60 -6.16
C MET A 104 -14.51 -18.28 -6.73
N ARG A 105 -14.36 -19.41 -7.44
CA ARG A 105 -15.44 -20.09 -8.15
C ARG A 105 -16.62 -20.47 -7.26
N ASP A 106 -16.33 -20.90 -6.03
CA ASP A 106 -17.33 -21.39 -5.09
C ASP A 106 -17.98 -20.26 -4.25
N ASP A 107 -17.41 -19.04 -4.32
CA ASP A 107 -17.95 -17.90 -3.58
C ASP A 107 -19.21 -17.33 -4.29
N PRO A 108 -20.33 -17.15 -3.56
CA PRO A 108 -21.58 -16.62 -4.12
C PRO A 108 -21.44 -15.16 -4.59
N HIS A 109 -20.49 -14.39 -4.06
CA HIS A 109 -20.32 -12.97 -4.33
C HIS A 109 -19.22 -12.67 -5.37
N LEU A 110 -18.90 -13.62 -6.24
CA LEU A 110 -17.90 -13.47 -7.30
C LEU A 110 -18.11 -12.21 -8.17
N PRO A 111 -19.33 -11.83 -8.64
CA PRO A 111 -19.53 -10.61 -9.44
C PRO A 111 -19.09 -9.33 -8.71
N ARG A 112 -19.42 -9.22 -7.42
CA ARG A 112 -18.99 -8.10 -6.57
C ARG A 112 -17.46 -8.05 -6.44
N PHE A 113 -16.82 -9.22 -6.29
CA PHE A 113 -15.38 -9.33 -6.21
C PHE A 113 -14.70 -8.81 -7.49
N MET A 114 -15.16 -9.26 -8.66
CA MET A 114 -14.62 -8.85 -9.96
C MET A 114 -14.84 -7.36 -10.23
N SER A 115 -15.98 -6.82 -9.79
CA SER A 115 -16.26 -5.38 -9.89
C SER A 115 -15.26 -4.55 -9.05
N TYR A 116 -14.98 -4.95 -7.82
CA TYR A 116 -14.02 -4.23 -6.97
C TYR A 116 -12.58 -4.32 -7.51
N LEU A 117 -12.18 -5.45 -8.08
CA LEU A 117 -10.88 -5.58 -8.73
C LEU A 117 -10.75 -4.65 -9.94
N SER A 118 -11.78 -4.60 -10.80
CA SER A 118 -11.78 -3.72 -11.97
C SER A 118 -11.81 -2.23 -11.59
N LEU A 119 -12.60 -1.87 -10.55
CA LEU A 119 -12.66 -0.51 -10.03
C LEU A 119 -11.31 -0.08 -9.43
N PHE A 120 -10.65 -0.98 -8.72
CA PHE A 120 -9.30 -0.77 -8.19
C PHE A 120 -8.29 -0.49 -9.31
N THR A 121 -8.34 -1.28 -10.41
CA THR A 121 -7.46 -1.03 -11.55
C THR A 121 -7.74 0.30 -12.22
N PHE A 122 -9.01 0.70 -12.37
CA PHE A 122 -9.38 2.01 -12.90
C PHE A 122 -8.76 3.17 -12.09
N PHE A 123 -8.94 3.18 -10.76
CA PHE A 123 -8.36 4.24 -9.93
C PHE A 123 -6.84 4.25 -9.96
N MET A 124 -6.20 3.08 -10.07
CA MET A 124 -4.76 3.02 -10.23
C MET A 124 -4.30 3.61 -11.56
N LEU A 125 -5.05 3.38 -12.65
CA LEU A 125 -4.76 3.98 -13.94
C LEU A 125 -4.95 5.50 -13.92
N VAL A 126 -6.00 6.01 -13.26
CA VAL A 126 -6.21 7.46 -13.06
C VAL A 126 -5.05 8.08 -12.28
N LEU A 127 -4.54 7.39 -11.25
CA LEU A 127 -3.40 7.85 -10.47
C LEU A 127 -2.14 7.99 -11.33
N ILE A 128 -1.82 6.97 -12.12
CA ILE A 128 -0.59 6.91 -12.92
C ILE A 128 -0.63 7.95 -14.05
N THR A 129 -1.76 8.12 -14.70
CA THR A 129 -1.91 9.01 -15.85
C THR A 129 -2.25 10.46 -15.51
N SER A 130 -2.31 10.81 -14.23
CA SER A 130 -2.58 12.18 -13.80
C SER A 130 -1.51 13.16 -14.30
N ASN A 131 -1.92 14.38 -14.73
CA ASN A 131 -1.02 15.46 -15.10
C ASN A 131 -0.77 16.47 -13.97
N ASN A 132 -1.52 16.36 -12.87
CA ASN A 132 -1.41 17.24 -11.71
C ASN A 132 -1.58 16.48 -10.39
N TYR A 133 -1.16 17.10 -9.28
CA TYR A 133 -1.21 16.48 -7.94
C TYR A 133 -2.64 16.27 -7.42
N VAL A 134 -3.61 17.10 -7.80
CA VAL A 134 -5.01 16.95 -7.35
C VAL A 134 -5.67 15.75 -8.01
N GLN A 135 -5.45 15.56 -9.30
CA GLN A 135 -5.95 14.38 -10.00
C GLN A 135 -5.26 13.09 -9.52
N LEU A 136 -3.94 13.16 -9.24
CA LEU A 136 -3.23 12.07 -8.59
C LEU A 136 -3.91 11.70 -7.27
N PHE A 137 -4.31 12.70 -6.46
CA PHE A 137 -4.98 12.47 -5.17
C PHE A 137 -6.35 11.78 -5.33
N ILE A 138 -7.11 12.01 -6.41
CA ILE A 138 -8.34 11.24 -6.68
C ILE A 138 -8.04 9.76 -6.84
N GLY A 139 -7.08 9.42 -7.69
CA GLY A 139 -6.66 8.03 -7.86
C GLY A 139 -6.13 7.42 -6.57
N TRP A 140 -5.37 8.20 -5.80
CA TRP A 140 -4.79 7.82 -4.52
C TRP A 140 -5.85 7.43 -3.48
N GLU A 141 -6.87 8.25 -3.28
CA GLU A 141 -7.99 7.96 -2.38
C GLU A 141 -8.88 6.84 -2.91
N GLY A 142 -9.12 6.81 -4.24
CA GLY A 142 -9.92 5.76 -4.87
C GLY A 142 -9.30 4.36 -4.69
N VAL A 143 -7.98 4.22 -4.86
CA VAL A 143 -7.24 2.99 -4.57
C VAL A 143 -7.34 2.63 -3.08
N GLY A 144 -7.28 3.61 -2.17
CA GLY A 144 -7.46 3.41 -0.73
C GLY A 144 -8.83 2.84 -0.40
N LEU A 145 -9.89 3.41 -0.94
CA LEU A 145 -11.27 2.94 -0.75
C LEU A 145 -11.48 1.53 -1.32
N CYS A 146 -11.02 1.27 -2.54
CA CYS A 146 -11.15 -0.06 -3.15
C CYS A 146 -10.37 -1.11 -2.35
N SER A 147 -9.19 -0.78 -1.82
CA SER A 147 -8.43 -1.70 -0.98
C SER A 147 -9.17 -2.05 0.31
N TYR A 148 -9.82 -1.08 0.94
CA TYR A 148 -10.69 -1.30 2.10
C TYR A 148 -11.80 -2.31 1.78
N LEU A 149 -12.51 -2.13 0.66
CA LEU A 149 -13.59 -3.03 0.22
C LEU A 149 -13.08 -4.44 -0.10
N LEU A 150 -11.89 -4.55 -0.69
CA LEU A 150 -11.29 -5.83 -1.05
C LEU A 150 -10.72 -6.58 0.16
N ILE A 151 -10.08 -5.91 1.12
CA ILE A 151 -9.60 -6.54 2.37
C ILE A 151 -10.80 -7.03 3.18
N ASN A 152 -11.85 -6.20 3.26
CA ASN A 152 -13.08 -6.53 3.97
C ASN A 152 -14.09 -7.34 3.13
N PHE A 153 -13.62 -8.05 2.09
CA PHE A 153 -14.51 -8.80 1.22
C PHE A 153 -15.38 -9.81 2.01
N TRP A 154 -14.75 -10.54 2.93
CA TRP A 154 -15.42 -11.43 3.88
C TRP A 154 -15.78 -10.69 5.18
N PHE A 155 -16.71 -9.75 5.09
CA PHE A 155 -17.12 -8.86 6.17
C PHE A 155 -17.71 -9.58 7.40
N THR A 156 -18.04 -10.86 7.30
CA THR A 156 -18.45 -11.70 8.43
C THR A 156 -17.29 -12.06 9.36
N ARG A 157 -16.04 -11.98 8.88
CA ARG A 157 -14.84 -12.24 9.67
C ARG A 157 -14.41 -10.99 10.43
N ILE A 158 -14.45 -11.03 11.76
CA ILE A 158 -14.04 -9.90 12.61
C ILE A 158 -12.59 -9.47 12.34
N GLN A 159 -11.69 -10.42 12.05
CA GLN A 159 -10.28 -10.12 11.76
C GLN A 159 -10.14 -9.31 10.47
N ALA A 160 -10.90 -9.66 9.43
CA ALA A 160 -10.90 -8.90 8.17
C ALA A 160 -11.42 -7.46 8.37
N ASN A 161 -12.48 -7.28 9.17
CA ASN A 161 -13.00 -5.95 9.51
C ASN A 161 -11.96 -5.11 10.25
N LYS A 162 -11.29 -5.67 11.26
CA LYS A 162 -10.21 -4.98 12.00
C LYS A 162 -9.05 -4.61 11.09
N ALA A 163 -8.62 -5.51 10.23
CA ALA A 163 -7.54 -5.30 9.28
C ALA A 163 -7.87 -4.18 8.27
N ALA A 164 -9.09 -4.17 7.74
CA ALA A 164 -9.53 -3.15 6.78
C ALA A 164 -9.62 -1.74 7.43
N ILE A 165 -10.19 -1.64 8.63
CA ILE A 165 -10.24 -0.37 9.37
C ILE A 165 -8.82 0.12 9.69
N LYS A 166 -7.93 -0.77 10.15
CA LYS A 166 -6.54 -0.44 10.41
C LYS A 166 -5.84 0.08 9.16
N ALA A 167 -6.00 -0.59 8.02
CA ALA A 167 -5.42 -0.16 6.76
C ALA A 167 -5.92 1.23 6.36
N MET A 168 -7.22 1.50 6.49
CA MET A 168 -7.80 2.81 6.18
C MET A 168 -7.25 3.91 7.10
N LEU A 169 -7.21 3.69 8.42
CA LEU A 169 -6.75 4.69 9.39
C LEU A 169 -5.26 5.04 9.20
N ILE A 170 -4.41 4.02 9.03
CA ILE A 170 -2.96 4.25 8.86
C ILE A 170 -2.67 4.96 7.53
N ASN A 171 -3.33 4.55 6.45
CA ASN A 171 -3.17 5.21 5.16
C ASN A 171 -3.66 6.66 5.21
N ARG A 172 -4.71 6.96 5.97
CA ARG A 172 -5.23 8.33 6.13
C ARG A 172 -4.19 9.28 6.74
N ILE A 173 -3.32 8.79 7.63
CA ILE A 173 -2.21 9.60 8.17
C ILE A 173 -1.26 10.00 7.03
N GLY A 174 -0.93 9.08 6.13
CA GLY A 174 -0.15 9.38 4.93
C GLY A 174 -0.87 10.34 3.98
N ASP A 175 -2.17 10.16 3.78
CA ASP A 175 -3.00 10.98 2.88
C ASP A 175 -3.05 12.44 3.35
N ILE A 176 -3.08 12.69 4.68
CA ILE A 176 -2.95 14.03 5.26
C ILE A 176 -1.60 14.67 4.90
N GLY A 177 -0.51 13.90 4.98
CA GLY A 177 0.82 14.37 4.57
C GLY A 177 0.84 14.81 3.10
N LEU A 178 0.28 13.99 2.20
CA LEU A 178 0.18 14.32 0.78
C LEU A 178 -0.70 15.56 0.52
N MET A 179 -1.84 15.66 1.21
CA MET A 179 -2.72 16.84 1.08
C MET A 179 -2.02 18.13 1.52
N LEU A 180 -1.29 18.10 2.63
CA LEU A 180 -0.51 19.26 3.08
C LEU A 180 0.61 19.61 2.09
N ALA A 181 1.25 18.61 1.47
CA ALA A 181 2.23 18.83 0.41
C ALA A 181 1.59 19.57 -0.79
N ILE A 182 0.41 19.15 -1.24
CA ILE A 182 -0.32 19.78 -2.33
C ILE A 182 -0.64 21.24 -2.01
N ILE A 183 -1.09 21.54 -0.79
CA ILE A 183 -1.38 22.90 -0.34
C ILE A 183 -0.10 23.76 -0.34
N LEU A 184 1.04 23.24 0.13
CA LEU A 184 2.31 23.95 0.09
C LEU A 184 2.81 24.18 -1.34
N ILE A 185 2.67 23.20 -2.23
CA ILE A 185 3.01 23.37 -3.65
C ILE A 185 2.19 24.49 -4.27
N TRP A 186 0.89 24.49 -4.04
CA TRP A 186 0.02 25.57 -4.54
C TRP A 186 0.40 26.93 -3.97
N LYS A 187 0.73 27.01 -2.69
CA LYS A 187 1.15 28.26 -2.04
C LYS A 187 2.44 28.82 -2.64
N GLU A 188 3.42 27.98 -2.95
CA GLU A 188 4.75 28.40 -3.42
C GLU A 188 4.77 28.69 -4.93
N PHE A 189 4.11 27.85 -5.73
CA PHE A 189 4.18 27.91 -7.20
C PHE A 189 2.91 28.49 -7.85
N GLY A 190 1.79 28.58 -7.13
CA GLY A 190 0.51 29.08 -7.66
C GLY A 190 -0.18 28.12 -8.64
N VAL A 191 0.45 27.00 -9.01
CA VAL A 191 -0.01 25.99 -9.96
C VAL A 191 0.22 24.59 -9.40
N LEU A 192 -0.55 23.60 -9.91
CA LEU A 192 -0.47 22.22 -9.45
C LEU A 192 -0.09 21.22 -10.55
N ASP A 193 0.11 21.67 -11.78
CA ASP A 193 0.52 20.85 -12.91
C ASP A 193 2.02 20.53 -12.86
N TYR A 194 2.38 19.29 -13.13
CA TYR A 194 3.78 18.84 -13.04
C TYR A 194 4.73 19.66 -13.91
N CYS A 195 4.40 19.89 -15.17
CA CYS A 195 5.25 20.62 -16.10
C CYS A 195 5.54 22.04 -15.61
N SER A 196 4.52 22.75 -15.14
CA SER A 196 4.63 24.12 -14.66
C SER A 196 5.48 24.21 -13.38
N ILE A 197 5.27 23.28 -12.44
CA ILE A 197 6.04 23.21 -11.20
C ILE A 197 7.51 22.92 -11.51
N PHE A 198 7.78 21.89 -12.33
CA PHE A 198 9.16 21.47 -12.61
C PHE A 198 9.98 22.53 -13.37
N SER A 199 9.32 23.37 -14.18
CA SER A 199 9.98 24.49 -14.83
C SER A 199 10.27 25.69 -13.91
N ALA A 200 9.51 25.82 -12.80
CA ALA A 200 9.63 26.92 -11.85
C ALA A 200 10.45 26.58 -10.59
N LEU A 201 11.09 25.40 -10.55
CA LEU A 201 11.83 24.94 -9.36
C LEU A 201 13.03 25.83 -9.04
N THR A 202 13.13 26.23 -7.79
CA THR A 202 14.28 26.93 -7.21
C THR A 202 14.67 26.29 -5.89
N ALA A 203 15.95 26.29 -5.55
CA ALA A 203 16.42 25.78 -4.28
C ALA A 203 15.92 26.66 -3.13
N SER A 204 14.88 26.22 -2.45
CA SER A 204 14.28 26.92 -1.32
C SER A 204 14.01 25.98 -0.13
N SER A 205 13.91 26.54 1.06
CA SER A 205 13.50 25.76 2.25
C SER A 205 12.08 25.17 2.10
N ALA A 206 11.22 25.79 1.32
CA ALA A 206 9.88 25.32 1.02
C ALA A 206 9.91 23.98 0.26
N CYS A 207 10.83 23.81 -0.71
CA CYS A 207 11.03 22.55 -1.41
C CYS A 207 11.34 21.38 -0.44
N THR A 208 12.16 21.64 0.59
CA THR A 208 12.49 20.61 1.59
C THR A 208 11.26 20.17 2.38
N TRP A 209 10.41 21.11 2.82
CA TRP A 209 9.17 20.79 3.52
C TRP A 209 8.16 20.07 2.64
N ILE A 210 8.03 20.47 1.38
CA ILE A 210 7.19 19.78 0.39
C ILE A 210 7.67 18.32 0.25
N CYS A 211 8.97 18.09 0.09
CA CYS A 211 9.54 16.74 0.00
C CYS A 211 9.24 15.91 1.27
N ILE A 212 9.42 16.46 2.47
CA ILE A 212 9.15 15.74 3.72
C ILE A 212 7.67 15.32 3.79
N LEU A 213 6.74 16.20 3.42
CA LEU A 213 5.32 15.88 3.42
C LEU A 213 4.95 14.85 2.33
N LEU A 214 5.58 14.91 1.16
CA LEU A 214 5.45 13.88 0.12
C LEU A 214 5.98 12.52 0.61
N ILE A 215 7.09 12.51 1.38
CA ILE A 215 7.63 11.30 2.01
C ILE A 215 6.60 10.71 2.97
N ILE A 216 5.95 11.50 3.82
CA ILE A 216 4.91 11.02 4.75
C ILE A 216 3.77 10.33 3.97
N GLY A 217 3.32 10.95 2.86
CA GLY A 217 2.35 10.35 1.96
C GLY A 217 2.82 8.99 1.39
N ALA A 218 4.04 8.95 0.88
CA ALA A 218 4.64 7.75 0.32
C ALA A 218 4.82 6.65 1.37
N VAL A 219 5.25 6.97 2.61
CA VAL A 219 5.44 6.05 3.73
C VAL A 219 4.14 5.34 4.08
N GLY A 220 2.99 6.04 4.05
CA GLY A 220 1.68 5.45 4.30
C GLY A 220 1.34 4.34 3.32
N LYS A 221 1.29 4.65 2.02
CA LYS A 221 0.89 3.67 0.98
C LYS A 221 1.94 2.59 0.74
N SER A 222 3.23 2.94 0.68
CA SER A 222 4.30 1.97 0.47
C SER A 222 4.72 1.21 1.74
N ALA A 223 3.97 1.35 2.83
CA ALA A 223 4.18 0.63 4.08
C ALA A 223 5.64 0.69 4.57
N GLN A 224 6.22 1.90 4.59
CA GLN A 224 7.56 2.10 5.13
C GLN A 224 7.55 2.16 6.66
N LEU A 225 8.70 2.08 7.28
CA LEU A 225 8.84 2.06 8.73
C LEU A 225 8.06 3.21 9.40
N GLY A 226 7.29 2.88 10.42
CA GLY A 226 6.34 3.76 11.11
C GLY A 226 4.88 3.50 10.70
N LEU A 227 4.55 3.50 9.42
CA LEU A 227 3.18 3.27 8.92
C LEU A 227 3.00 1.92 8.19
N HIS A 228 3.86 0.94 8.46
CA HIS A 228 3.86 -0.38 7.80
C HIS A 228 2.88 -1.39 8.38
N THR A 229 2.36 -1.17 9.58
CA THR A 229 1.65 -2.19 10.37
C THR A 229 0.34 -2.70 9.75
N TRP A 230 -0.22 -1.98 8.78
CA TRP A 230 -1.43 -2.40 8.08
C TRP A 230 -1.19 -3.50 7.04
N LEU A 231 0.01 -3.53 6.43
CA LEU A 231 0.30 -4.42 5.29
C LEU A 231 0.25 -5.92 5.66
N PRO A 232 0.87 -6.39 6.76
CA PRO A 232 0.75 -7.80 7.15
C PRO A 232 -0.68 -8.21 7.54
N ASP A 233 -1.46 -7.30 8.13
CA ASP A 233 -2.83 -7.59 8.54
C ASP A 233 -3.78 -7.61 7.33
N ALA A 234 -3.47 -6.86 6.26
CA ALA A 234 -4.21 -6.90 5.00
C ALA A 234 -4.21 -8.28 4.31
N MET A 235 -3.36 -9.23 4.76
CA MET A 235 -3.35 -10.63 4.28
C MET A 235 -4.59 -11.43 4.67
N GLU A 236 -5.47 -10.92 5.51
CA GLU A 236 -6.78 -11.53 5.83
C GLU A 236 -7.74 -11.55 4.62
N GLY A 237 -7.50 -10.74 3.61
CA GLY A 237 -8.24 -10.76 2.35
C GLY A 237 -7.95 -11.98 1.46
N PRO A 238 -8.77 -12.19 0.39
CA PRO A 238 -8.53 -13.24 -0.59
C PRO A 238 -7.16 -13.13 -1.25
N THR A 239 -6.52 -14.26 -1.58
CA THR A 239 -5.14 -14.28 -2.12
C THR A 239 -4.97 -13.50 -3.43
N PRO A 240 -5.92 -13.51 -4.40
CA PRO A 240 -5.81 -12.66 -5.60
C PRO A 240 -5.73 -11.16 -5.26
N VAL A 241 -6.41 -10.72 -4.20
CA VAL A 241 -6.37 -9.33 -3.71
C VAL A 241 -4.97 -9.00 -3.21
N SER A 242 -4.36 -9.90 -2.43
CA SER A 242 -3.01 -9.68 -1.93
C SER A 242 -1.99 -9.61 -3.08
N ALA A 243 -2.13 -10.43 -4.12
CA ALA A 243 -1.29 -10.37 -5.31
C ALA A 243 -1.43 -9.02 -6.04
N LEU A 244 -2.65 -8.49 -6.20
CA LEU A 244 -2.87 -7.23 -6.90
C LEU A 244 -2.41 -6.03 -6.07
N ILE A 245 -2.88 -5.90 -4.81
CA ILE A 245 -2.60 -4.75 -3.95
C ILE A 245 -1.09 -4.64 -3.63
N HIS A 246 -0.47 -5.76 -3.24
CA HIS A 246 0.89 -5.74 -2.67
C HIS A 246 2.00 -6.00 -3.68
N ALA A 247 1.71 -6.64 -4.84
CA ALA A 247 2.75 -6.90 -5.83
C ALA A 247 2.97 -5.71 -6.77
N ALA A 248 1.89 -5.12 -7.33
CA ALA A 248 2.02 -4.28 -8.50
C ALA A 248 1.40 -2.88 -8.38
N THR A 249 0.54 -2.61 -7.38
CA THR A 249 -0.34 -1.45 -7.49
C THR A 249 -0.33 -0.52 -6.27
N MET A 250 -1.11 -0.79 -5.23
CA MET A 250 -1.31 0.18 -4.14
C MET A 250 0.00 0.56 -3.43
N VAL A 251 0.82 -0.42 -3.13
CA VAL A 251 2.06 -0.21 -2.38
C VAL A 251 3.13 0.46 -3.26
N THR A 252 3.08 0.22 -4.57
CA THR A 252 3.95 0.89 -5.54
C THR A 252 3.53 2.33 -5.84
N ALA A 253 2.30 2.73 -5.50
CA ALA A 253 1.83 4.11 -5.68
C ALA A 253 2.68 5.12 -4.86
N GLY A 254 3.14 4.75 -3.64
CA GLY A 254 4.04 5.61 -2.86
C GLY A 254 5.42 5.76 -3.51
N VAL A 255 5.95 4.69 -4.09
CA VAL A 255 7.21 4.76 -4.86
C VAL A 255 7.02 5.59 -6.12
N PHE A 256 5.91 5.40 -6.84
CA PHE A 256 5.55 6.21 -8.02
C PHE A 256 5.45 7.70 -7.68
N LEU A 257 4.87 8.07 -6.54
CA LEU A 257 4.82 9.45 -6.08
C LEU A 257 6.21 10.07 -5.95
N ILE A 258 7.17 9.35 -5.35
CA ILE A 258 8.56 9.84 -5.24
C ILE A 258 9.23 9.94 -6.62
N ILE A 259 9.05 8.93 -7.48
CA ILE A 259 9.59 8.93 -8.85
C ILE A 259 9.02 10.10 -9.66
N ARG A 260 7.72 10.35 -9.60
CA ARG A 260 7.04 11.45 -10.30
C ARG A 260 7.52 12.82 -9.81
N SER A 261 7.78 12.93 -8.52
CA SER A 261 8.26 14.16 -7.89
C SER A 261 9.79 14.26 -7.84
N ALA A 262 10.53 13.36 -8.49
CA ALA A 262 11.99 13.33 -8.45
C ALA A 262 12.66 14.68 -8.72
N PRO A 263 12.20 15.51 -9.67
CA PRO A 263 12.78 16.84 -9.88
C PRO A 263 12.73 17.73 -8.64
N ILE A 264 11.67 17.66 -7.81
CA ILE A 264 11.58 18.44 -6.56
C ILE A 264 12.59 17.90 -5.52
N PHE A 265 12.76 16.56 -5.45
CA PHE A 265 13.70 15.92 -4.53
C PHE A 265 15.15 16.26 -4.85
N ASP A 266 15.51 16.42 -6.13
CA ASP A 266 16.87 16.76 -6.54
C ASP A 266 17.30 18.16 -6.05
N TYR A 267 16.36 19.09 -5.79
CA TYR A 267 16.63 20.37 -5.16
C TYR A 267 16.74 20.33 -3.63
N SER A 268 16.55 19.15 -3.00
CA SER A 268 16.55 18.99 -1.54
C SER A 268 17.43 17.82 -1.08
N PRO A 269 18.75 18.01 -0.93
CA PRO A 269 19.68 16.95 -0.52
C PRO A 269 19.32 16.31 0.84
N THR A 270 18.77 17.09 1.76
CA THR A 270 18.33 16.56 3.06
C THR A 270 17.18 15.57 2.92
N ALA A 271 16.23 15.84 2.05
CA ALA A 271 15.10 14.94 1.81
C ALA A 271 15.55 13.65 1.11
N THR A 272 16.48 13.71 0.17
CA THR A 272 17.03 12.50 -0.48
C THR A 272 17.74 11.58 0.52
N ILE A 273 18.51 12.13 1.46
CA ILE A 273 19.12 11.35 2.55
C ILE A 273 18.04 10.69 3.43
N ILE A 274 16.98 11.41 3.80
CA ILE A 274 15.87 10.86 4.59
C ILE A 274 15.19 9.70 3.85
N VAL A 275 14.91 9.86 2.54
CA VAL A 275 14.34 8.80 1.71
C VAL A 275 15.23 7.56 1.71
N GLY A 276 16.54 7.74 1.52
CA GLY A 276 17.50 6.64 1.53
C GLY A 276 17.57 5.90 2.87
N LEU A 277 17.56 6.64 3.99
CA LEU A 277 17.56 6.06 5.33
C LEU A 277 16.25 5.32 5.64
N VAL A 278 15.11 5.93 5.38
CA VAL A 278 13.79 5.29 5.57
C VAL A 278 13.70 4.01 4.76
N GLY A 279 14.11 4.03 3.48
CA GLY A 279 14.13 2.86 2.62
C GLY A 279 15.00 1.72 3.14
N SER A 280 16.26 2.02 3.52
CA SER A 280 17.21 1.00 4.02
C SER A 280 16.78 0.41 5.36
N LEU A 281 16.28 1.23 6.30
CA LEU A 281 15.78 0.77 7.59
C LEU A 281 14.54 -0.12 7.43
N THR A 282 13.62 0.24 6.51
CA THR A 282 12.44 -0.61 6.25
C THR A 282 12.83 -1.93 5.61
N ALA A 283 13.78 -1.91 4.69
CA ALA A 283 14.26 -3.13 4.06
C ALA A 283 14.84 -4.10 5.11
N PHE A 284 15.69 -3.60 6.00
CA PHE A 284 16.29 -4.39 7.08
C PHE A 284 15.24 -4.88 8.08
N PHE A 285 14.37 -4.00 8.57
CA PHE A 285 13.28 -4.35 9.50
C PHE A 285 12.43 -5.49 8.94
N ALA A 286 11.89 -5.31 7.74
CA ALA A 286 10.98 -6.28 7.14
C ALA A 286 11.68 -7.64 6.87
N ALA A 287 12.95 -7.62 6.49
CA ALA A 287 13.73 -8.85 6.28
C ALA A 287 13.93 -9.62 7.58
N THR A 288 14.26 -8.93 8.69
CA THR A 288 14.43 -9.59 10.00
C THR A 288 13.13 -10.23 10.51
N VAL A 289 12.00 -9.56 10.34
CA VAL A 289 10.69 -10.11 10.71
C VAL A 289 10.33 -11.32 9.83
N GLY A 290 10.61 -11.24 8.52
CA GLY A 290 10.36 -12.31 7.55
C GLY A 290 11.04 -13.64 7.89
N LEU A 291 12.18 -13.62 8.61
CA LEU A 291 12.90 -14.82 9.05
C LEU A 291 12.07 -15.72 9.98
N VAL A 292 11.18 -15.14 10.77
CA VAL A 292 10.54 -15.82 11.91
C VAL A 292 9.06 -16.09 11.67
N GLN A 293 8.40 -15.37 10.76
CA GLN A 293 6.97 -15.53 10.48
C GLN A 293 6.62 -16.96 10.06
N SER A 294 5.48 -17.47 10.56
CA SER A 294 4.98 -18.82 10.29
C SER A 294 3.97 -18.87 9.13
N ASP A 295 3.26 -17.78 8.86
CA ASP A 295 2.24 -17.74 7.81
C ASP A 295 2.86 -17.46 6.44
N ILE A 296 2.55 -18.29 5.42
CA ILE A 296 3.09 -18.16 4.06
C ILE A 296 2.79 -16.78 3.46
N LYS A 297 1.56 -16.26 3.62
CA LYS A 297 1.18 -14.94 3.13
C LYS A 297 1.93 -13.82 3.84
N LYS A 298 2.12 -13.92 5.17
CA LYS A 298 2.84 -12.90 5.94
C LYS A 298 4.33 -12.86 5.58
N VAL A 299 4.97 -14.02 5.35
CA VAL A 299 6.37 -14.05 4.87
C VAL A 299 6.49 -13.31 3.54
N ILE A 300 5.60 -13.59 2.58
CA ILE A 300 5.60 -12.91 1.28
C ILE A 300 5.27 -11.42 1.43
N ALA A 301 4.41 -11.02 2.37
CA ALA A 301 4.09 -9.63 2.65
C ALA A 301 5.29 -8.84 3.22
N TYR A 302 5.99 -9.38 4.23
CA TYR A 302 7.21 -8.75 4.75
C TYR A 302 8.31 -8.69 3.70
N SER A 303 8.39 -9.69 2.82
CA SER A 303 9.31 -9.62 1.69
C SER A 303 8.92 -8.56 0.65
N THR A 304 7.63 -8.19 0.48
CA THR A 304 7.26 -7.01 -0.32
C THR A 304 7.69 -5.72 0.35
N CYS A 305 7.47 -5.58 1.66
CA CYS A 305 7.94 -4.44 2.44
C CYS A 305 9.44 -4.21 2.27
N SER A 306 10.25 -5.28 2.33
CA SER A 306 11.71 -5.18 2.15
C SER A 306 12.10 -4.73 0.75
N GLN A 307 11.43 -5.23 -0.30
CA GLN A 307 11.73 -4.83 -1.67
C GLN A 307 11.30 -3.38 -1.98
N LEU A 308 10.18 -2.95 -1.41
CA LEU A 308 9.78 -1.53 -1.49
C LEU A 308 10.78 -0.62 -0.77
N GLY A 309 11.36 -1.10 0.34
CA GLY A 309 12.47 -0.42 0.99
C GLY A 309 13.66 -0.21 0.03
N TYR A 310 14.01 -1.21 -0.78
CA TYR A 310 15.04 -1.05 -1.83
C TYR A 310 14.66 -0.02 -2.89
N MET A 311 13.39 0.01 -3.33
CA MET A 311 12.92 0.99 -4.32
C MET A 311 12.98 2.42 -3.77
N VAL A 312 12.50 2.62 -2.54
CA VAL A 312 12.56 3.93 -1.87
C VAL A 312 14.02 4.35 -1.66
N MET A 313 14.89 3.43 -1.24
CA MET A 313 16.32 3.67 -1.11
C MET A 313 16.96 4.11 -2.43
N ALA A 314 16.59 3.48 -3.55
CA ALA A 314 17.06 3.86 -4.89
C ALA A 314 16.62 5.27 -5.27
N CYS A 315 15.40 5.70 -4.91
CA CYS A 315 14.98 7.08 -5.08
C CYS A 315 15.85 8.04 -4.23
N GLY A 316 16.28 7.62 -3.04
CA GLY A 316 17.17 8.40 -2.18
C GLY A 316 18.59 8.59 -2.74
N THR A 317 19.01 7.76 -3.70
CA THR A 317 20.28 7.96 -4.44
C THR A 317 20.10 8.77 -5.72
N SER A 318 19.00 9.52 -5.86
CA SER A 318 18.62 10.28 -7.07
C SER A 318 18.56 9.42 -8.34
N SER A 319 18.35 8.12 -8.20
CA SER A 319 18.25 7.17 -9.32
C SER A 319 16.83 6.64 -9.50
N SER A 320 15.89 7.54 -9.79
CA SER A 320 14.47 7.23 -9.93
C SER A 320 14.19 6.14 -10.98
N PHE A 321 14.93 6.12 -12.08
CA PHE A 321 14.81 5.08 -13.11
C PHE A 321 15.23 3.69 -12.64
N SER A 322 16.24 3.57 -11.77
CA SER A 322 16.61 2.27 -11.19
C SER A 322 15.53 1.74 -10.26
N SER A 323 14.86 2.62 -9.53
CA SER A 323 13.68 2.28 -8.73
C SER A 323 12.52 1.81 -9.59
N LEU A 324 12.21 2.52 -10.71
CA LEU A 324 11.17 2.14 -11.66
C LEU A 324 11.47 0.79 -12.32
N TYR A 325 12.73 0.55 -12.68
CA TYR A 325 13.17 -0.73 -13.24
C TYR A 325 13.00 -1.89 -12.26
N HIS A 326 13.37 -1.69 -11.00
CA HIS A 326 13.14 -2.72 -9.98
C HIS A 326 11.65 -2.91 -9.68
N LEU A 327 10.84 -1.86 -9.74
CA LEU A 327 9.39 -1.96 -9.62
C LEU A 327 8.79 -2.84 -10.72
N LEU A 328 9.21 -2.66 -11.97
CA LEU A 328 8.76 -3.49 -13.10
C LEU A 328 9.07 -4.97 -12.86
N THR A 329 10.32 -5.31 -12.54
CA THR A 329 10.72 -6.70 -12.31
C THR A 329 10.06 -7.31 -11.07
N HIS A 330 9.98 -6.52 -9.97
CA HIS A 330 9.33 -6.92 -8.72
C HIS A 330 7.89 -7.33 -8.91
N ALA A 331 7.15 -6.60 -9.73
CA ALA A 331 5.75 -6.86 -9.96
C ALA A 331 5.49 -8.28 -10.49
N PHE A 332 6.33 -8.78 -11.41
CA PHE A 332 6.19 -10.13 -11.97
C PHE A 332 6.52 -11.23 -10.94
N PHE A 333 7.70 -11.19 -10.32
CA PHE A 333 8.05 -12.28 -9.40
C PHE A 333 7.24 -12.25 -8.09
N LYS A 334 6.75 -11.08 -7.65
CA LYS A 334 5.88 -11.01 -6.48
C LYS A 334 4.46 -11.49 -6.75
N ALA A 335 3.88 -11.12 -7.88
CA ALA A 335 2.60 -11.67 -8.27
C ALA A 335 2.68 -13.20 -8.39
N LEU A 336 3.79 -13.72 -8.98
CA LEU A 336 4.05 -15.16 -9.06
C LEU A 336 4.06 -15.82 -7.68
N LEU A 337 4.78 -15.24 -6.71
CA LEU A 337 4.86 -15.80 -5.35
C LEU A 337 3.51 -15.76 -4.61
N PHE A 338 2.74 -14.67 -4.74
CA PHE A 338 1.43 -14.59 -4.09
C PHE A 338 0.41 -15.52 -4.72
N LEU A 339 0.32 -15.57 -6.05
CA LEU A 339 -0.62 -16.47 -6.73
C LEU A 339 -0.20 -17.94 -6.55
N GLY A 340 1.10 -18.24 -6.57
CA GLY A 340 1.61 -19.56 -6.25
C GLY A 340 1.33 -19.99 -4.81
N ALA A 341 1.47 -19.09 -3.83
CA ALA A 341 1.03 -19.35 -2.46
C ALA A 341 -0.50 -19.56 -2.39
N GLY A 342 -1.27 -18.84 -3.21
CA GLY A 342 -2.71 -19.03 -3.32
C GLY A 342 -3.08 -20.44 -3.81
N SER A 343 -2.38 -20.97 -4.82
CA SER A 343 -2.61 -22.35 -5.31
C SER A 343 -2.27 -23.38 -4.24
N ILE A 344 -1.20 -23.19 -3.44
CA ILE A 344 -0.85 -24.05 -2.31
C ILE A 344 -1.93 -24.04 -1.23
N ILE A 345 -2.39 -22.85 -0.83
CA ILE A 345 -3.42 -22.67 0.19
C ILE A 345 -4.74 -23.33 -0.25
N HIS A 346 -5.12 -23.17 -1.52
CA HIS A 346 -6.31 -23.80 -2.08
C HIS A 346 -6.21 -25.33 -2.08
N ALA A 347 -5.04 -25.89 -2.46
CA ALA A 347 -4.81 -27.33 -2.43
C ALA A 347 -4.78 -27.93 -1.00
N LEU A 348 -4.43 -27.11 0.01
CA LEU A 348 -4.35 -27.52 1.43
C LEU A 348 -5.61 -27.16 2.25
N LEU A 349 -6.76 -26.93 1.61
CA LEU A 349 -8.01 -26.60 2.30
C LEU A 349 -7.89 -25.37 3.24
N ASP A 350 -7.35 -24.29 2.70
CA ASP A 350 -7.16 -22.97 3.36
C ASP A 350 -6.13 -22.93 4.50
N GLU A 351 -5.28 -23.97 4.67
CA GLU A 351 -4.18 -23.92 5.65
C GLU A 351 -3.09 -22.96 5.18
N GLN A 352 -2.66 -22.04 6.06
CA GLN A 352 -1.67 -21.00 5.78
C GLN A 352 -0.36 -21.18 6.60
N ASP A 353 -0.38 -21.99 7.65
CA ASP A 353 0.77 -22.17 8.56
C ASP A 353 1.83 -23.09 7.93
N LEU A 354 3.04 -22.55 7.71
CA LEU A 354 4.20 -23.26 7.18
C LEU A 354 4.60 -24.47 8.04
N ARG A 355 4.31 -24.46 9.35
CA ARG A 355 4.65 -25.55 10.28
C ARG A 355 3.79 -26.80 10.06
N LYS A 356 2.61 -26.63 9.46
CA LYS A 356 1.68 -27.71 9.13
C LYS A 356 1.78 -28.16 7.67
N MET A 357 2.69 -27.57 6.90
CA MET A 357 3.02 -27.95 5.53
C MET A 357 4.19 -28.93 5.51
N GLY A 358 4.66 -29.29 4.33
CA GLY A 358 5.85 -30.11 4.09
C GLY A 358 5.59 -31.25 3.11
N GLY A 359 6.61 -31.63 2.34
CA GLY A 359 6.56 -32.75 1.41
C GLY A 359 5.62 -32.61 0.23
N ILE A 360 5.17 -31.40 -0.09
CA ILE A 360 4.12 -31.12 -1.08
C ILE A 360 4.62 -31.27 -2.53
N VAL A 361 5.94 -31.36 -2.76
CA VAL A 361 6.54 -31.44 -4.11
C VAL A 361 5.89 -32.52 -4.98
N ARG A 362 5.57 -33.69 -4.42
CA ARG A 362 4.99 -34.81 -5.18
C ARG A 362 3.56 -34.54 -5.64
N GLY A 363 2.79 -33.77 -4.86
CA GLY A 363 1.41 -33.43 -5.20
C GLY A 363 1.29 -32.19 -6.10
N LEU A 364 2.24 -31.26 -5.98
CA LEU A 364 2.24 -29.97 -6.67
C LEU A 364 3.60 -29.68 -7.35
N PRO A 365 4.04 -30.47 -8.33
CA PRO A 365 5.36 -30.32 -8.94
C PRO A 365 5.49 -29.06 -9.77
N LEU A 366 4.46 -28.63 -10.53
CA LEU A 366 4.48 -27.41 -11.34
C LEU A 366 4.50 -26.17 -10.46
N THR A 367 3.63 -26.11 -9.44
CA THR A 367 3.61 -25.00 -8.49
C THR A 367 4.92 -24.87 -7.74
N TYR A 368 5.60 -25.98 -7.41
CA TYR A 368 6.93 -25.96 -6.83
C TYR A 368 7.96 -25.26 -7.71
N VAL A 369 8.02 -25.64 -8.99
CA VAL A 369 8.96 -25.02 -9.94
C VAL A 369 8.69 -23.53 -10.09
N LEU A 370 7.41 -23.12 -10.19
CA LEU A 370 7.02 -21.74 -10.34
C LEU A 370 7.37 -20.89 -9.11
N MET A 371 7.13 -21.43 -7.92
CA MET A 371 7.53 -20.80 -6.64
C MET A 371 9.05 -20.72 -6.50
N LEU A 372 9.78 -21.73 -6.96
CA LEU A 372 11.24 -21.72 -6.96
C LEU A 372 11.79 -20.62 -7.88
N ILE A 373 11.26 -20.47 -9.11
CA ILE A 373 11.65 -19.39 -10.03
C ILE A 373 11.40 -18.02 -9.37
N GLY A 374 10.22 -17.82 -8.75
CA GLY A 374 9.89 -16.58 -8.05
C GLY A 374 10.82 -16.30 -6.87
N SER A 375 11.20 -17.30 -6.09
CA SER A 375 12.10 -17.14 -4.94
C SER A 375 13.55 -16.89 -5.34
N LEU A 376 14.03 -17.52 -6.39
CA LEU A 376 15.36 -17.28 -6.97
C LEU A 376 15.45 -15.86 -7.56
N SER A 377 14.42 -15.42 -8.29
CA SER A 377 14.39 -14.05 -8.85
C SER A 377 14.35 -12.99 -7.74
N LEU A 378 13.62 -13.22 -6.66
CA LEU A 378 13.61 -12.34 -5.49
C LEU A 378 14.95 -12.30 -4.76
N ALA A 379 15.65 -13.43 -4.64
CA ALA A 379 16.97 -13.50 -4.03
C ALA A 379 18.04 -12.73 -4.85
N GLY A 380 17.81 -12.54 -6.16
CA GLY A 380 18.77 -11.95 -7.08
C GLY A 380 19.76 -12.98 -7.65
N PHE A 381 19.26 -14.20 -7.94
CA PHE A 381 20.10 -15.23 -8.55
C PHE A 381 20.50 -14.79 -9.98
N PRO A 382 21.76 -15.03 -10.39
CA PRO A 382 22.26 -14.59 -11.70
C PRO A 382 21.36 -15.00 -12.86
N TYR A 383 21.25 -14.12 -13.86
CA TYR A 383 20.45 -14.27 -15.08
C TYR A 383 18.93 -14.23 -14.91
N LEU A 384 18.40 -14.08 -13.70
CA LEU A 384 16.97 -13.82 -13.47
C LEU A 384 16.67 -12.31 -13.38
N SER A 385 15.39 -11.93 -13.50
CA SER A 385 15.00 -10.52 -13.56
C SER A 385 15.45 -9.70 -12.35
N GLY A 386 15.40 -10.30 -11.15
CA GLY A 386 15.80 -9.65 -9.91
C GLY A 386 17.30 -9.33 -9.81
N PHE A 387 18.16 -10.12 -10.44
CA PHE A 387 19.60 -9.88 -10.50
C PHE A 387 19.92 -8.54 -11.17
N TYR A 388 19.37 -8.29 -12.35
CA TYR A 388 19.67 -7.07 -13.11
C TYR A 388 19.21 -5.80 -12.40
N SER A 389 18.13 -5.83 -11.66
CA SER A 389 17.56 -4.64 -11.02
C SER A 389 18.05 -4.42 -9.59
N LYS A 390 18.11 -5.46 -8.75
CA LYS A 390 18.50 -5.37 -7.34
C LYS A 390 19.99 -5.06 -7.18
N ASP A 391 20.82 -5.75 -7.94
CA ASP A 391 22.27 -5.55 -7.87
C ASP A 391 22.66 -4.15 -8.36
N LEU A 392 21.98 -3.64 -9.40
CA LEU A 392 22.15 -2.26 -9.85
C LEU A 392 21.86 -1.24 -8.73
N ILE A 393 20.76 -1.45 -7.96
CA ILE A 393 20.45 -0.57 -6.83
C ILE A 393 21.56 -0.59 -5.77
N LEU A 394 22.08 -1.77 -5.44
CA LEU A 394 23.15 -1.91 -4.46
C LEU A 394 24.47 -1.26 -4.93
N GLU A 395 24.81 -1.40 -6.21
CA GLU A 395 25.97 -0.74 -6.80
C GLU A 395 25.84 0.79 -6.78
N LEU A 396 24.65 1.32 -7.11
CA LEU A 396 24.38 2.76 -7.08
C LEU A 396 24.41 3.33 -5.66
N THR A 397 23.95 2.58 -4.66
CA THR A 397 24.00 3.02 -3.26
C THR A 397 25.44 3.06 -2.71
N TYR A 398 26.34 2.22 -3.22
CA TYR A 398 27.75 2.27 -2.86
C TYR A 398 28.45 3.51 -3.42
N ASN A 399 28.15 3.89 -4.66
CA ASN A 399 28.74 5.06 -5.34
C ASN A 399 28.04 6.39 -5.00
N GLY A 400 26.85 6.34 -4.42
CA GLY A 400 26.06 7.54 -4.13
C GLY A 400 26.66 8.39 -2.99
N HIS A 401 26.27 9.66 -2.96
CA HIS A 401 26.60 10.60 -1.89
C HIS A 401 25.86 10.28 -0.56
N CYS A 402 25.14 9.15 -0.52
CA CYS A 402 24.44 8.69 0.67
C CYS A 402 25.40 8.10 1.72
N LEU A 403 24.95 8.06 2.97
CA LEU A 403 25.70 7.47 4.07
C LEU A 403 26.04 6.00 3.78
N ILE A 404 27.28 5.61 3.95
CA ILE A 404 27.75 4.22 3.75
C ILE A 404 26.97 3.20 4.58
N THR A 405 26.35 3.64 5.66
CA THR A 405 25.44 2.81 6.48
C THR A 405 24.24 2.28 5.68
N ILE A 406 23.73 3.05 4.70
CA ILE A 406 22.64 2.64 3.81
C ILE A 406 23.06 1.42 2.99
N TYR A 407 24.26 1.44 2.42
CA TYR A 407 24.81 0.30 1.66
C TYR A 407 24.97 -0.96 2.53
N TRP A 408 25.52 -0.83 3.75
CA TRP A 408 25.69 -1.97 4.65
C TRP A 408 24.36 -2.57 5.09
N LEU A 409 23.38 -1.75 5.44
CA LEU A 409 22.03 -2.23 5.77
C LEU A 409 21.40 -2.96 4.57
N ALA A 410 21.56 -2.41 3.37
CA ALA A 410 21.02 -3.02 2.16
C ALA A 410 21.71 -4.35 1.80
N SER A 411 23.03 -4.46 1.95
CA SER A 411 23.77 -5.70 1.68
C SER A 411 23.42 -6.81 2.68
N ILE A 412 23.30 -6.49 3.97
CA ILE A 412 22.82 -7.45 4.98
C ILE A 412 21.38 -7.89 4.66
N THR A 413 20.52 -6.98 4.23
CA THR A 413 19.15 -7.36 3.84
C THR A 413 19.12 -8.25 2.61
N ALA A 414 20.09 -8.15 1.68
CA ALA A 414 20.18 -9.06 0.55
C ALA A 414 20.45 -10.51 1.01
N PHE A 415 21.32 -10.72 2.00
CA PHE A 415 21.52 -12.01 2.65
C PHE A 415 20.23 -12.54 3.31
N LEU A 416 19.56 -11.70 4.11
CA LEU A 416 18.33 -12.08 4.80
C LEU A 416 17.19 -12.40 3.82
N THR A 417 17.10 -11.69 2.69
CA THR A 417 16.08 -11.97 1.65
C THR A 417 16.24 -13.35 1.05
N ALA A 418 17.46 -13.77 0.74
CA ALA A 418 17.73 -15.11 0.25
C ALA A 418 17.39 -16.17 1.32
N PHE A 419 17.72 -15.90 2.57
CA PHE A 419 17.45 -16.82 3.65
C PHE A 419 15.96 -17.08 3.87
N TYR A 420 15.12 -16.03 4.05
CA TYR A 420 13.69 -16.26 4.31
C TYR A 420 12.93 -16.82 3.09
N SER A 421 13.34 -16.46 1.85
CA SER A 421 12.70 -17.00 0.65
C SER A 421 12.94 -18.51 0.51
N PHE A 422 14.16 -18.97 0.75
CA PHE A 422 14.48 -20.37 0.72
C PHE A 422 13.97 -21.15 1.95
N ARG A 423 13.87 -20.49 3.11
CA ARG A 423 13.16 -21.05 4.26
C ARG A 423 11.70 -21.34 3.93
N LEU A 424 11.02 -20.46 3.21
CA LEU A 424 9.65 -20.68 2.75
C LEU A 424 9.57 -21.91 1.85
N ILE A 425 10.42 -22.02 0.82
CA ILE A 425 10.47 -23.18 -0.10
C ILE A 425 10.79 -24.47 0.67
N TYR A 426 11.75 -24.42 1.58
CA TYR A 426 12.13 -25.59 2.36
C TYR A 426 10.98 -26.10 3.24
N LEU A 427 10.31 -25.21 3.99
CA LEU A 427 9.23 -25.58 4.91
C LEU A 427 7.97 -26.06 4.18
N SER A 428 7.61 -25.43 3.06
CA SER A 428 6.42 -25.82 2.31
C SER A 428 6.63 -27.11 1.52
N PHE A 429 7.74 -27.23 0.79
CA PHE A 429 7.90 -28.30 -0.21
C PHE A 429 8.86 -29.42 0.19
N LEU A 430 10.02 -29.08 0.79
CA LEU A 430 11.14 -30.01 0.97
C LEU A 430 11.20 -30.66 2.35
N SER A 431 10.56 -30.06 3.34
CA SER A 431 10.56 -30.61 4.71
C SER A 431 9.74 -31.89 4.80
N ARG A 432 9.85 -32.60 5.93
CA ARG A 432 9.01 -33.77 6.20
C ARG A 432 7.53 -33.36 6.18
N PRO A 433 6.64 -34.20 5.58
CA PRO A 433 5.21 -33.89 5.51
C PRO A 433 4.61 -33.85 6.93
N ASN A 434 3.96 -32.74 7.24
CA ASN A 434 3.24 -32.52 8.50
C ASN A 434 1.76 -32.22 8.24
N LEU A 435 1.26 -32.79 7.16
CA LEU A 435 -0.09 -32.59 6.64
C LEU A 435 -1.12 -33.43 7.42
N THR A 436 -2.34 -32.92 7.53
CA THR A 436 -3.47 -33.73 7.97
C THR A 436 -3.82 -34.78 6.90
N HIS A 437 -4.40 -35.90 7.31
CA HIS A 437 -4.76 -36.96 6.36
C HIS A 437 -5.72 -36.49 5.27
N LEU A 438 -6.65 -35.60 5.60
CA LEU A 438 -7.59 -34.99 4.66
C LEU A 438 -6.89 -34.10 3.63
N SER A 439 -6.00 -33.22 4.06
CA SER A 439 -5.26 -32.34 3.14
C SER A 439 -4.33 -33.13 2.22
N ALA A 440 -3.74 -34.24 2.71
CA ALA A 440 -2.89 -35.10 1.89
C ALA A 440 -3.66 -35.81 0.77
N GLN A 441 -4.94 -36.17 0.98
CA GLN A 441 -5.78 -36.80 -0.03
C GLN A 441 -6.25 -35.83 -1.11
N HIS A 442 -6.39 -34.55 -0.80
CA HIS A 442 -6.85 -33.50 -1.73
C HIS A 442 -5.72 -32.82 -2.50
N LEU A 443 -4.47 -33.24 -2.30
CA LEU A 443 -3.33 -32.66 -3.01
C LEU A 443 -3.41 -32.98 -4.50
N GLN A 444 -3.83 -32.03 -5.31
CA GLN A 444 -3.86 -32.09 -6.77
C GLN A 444 -3.38 -30.76 -7.35
N GLU A 445 -2.74 -30.82 -8.53
CA GLU A 445 -2.36 -29.59 -9.25
C GLU A 445 -3.59 -28.77 -9.59
N ALA A 446 -3.38 -27.45 -9.62
CA ALA A 446 -4.41 -26.48 -9.89
C ALA A 446 -4.89 -26.54 -11.36
N ASP A 447 -6.13 -26.10 -11.59
CA ASP A 447 -6.71 -25.96 -12.92
C ASP A 447 -5.89 -25.01 -13.83
N TRP A 448 -6.01 -25.16 -15.16
CA TRP A 448 -5.33 -24.29 -16.12
C TRP A 448 -5.64 -22.80 -15.96
N ASN A 449 -6.79 -22.43 -15.44
CA ASN A 449 -7.14 -21.04 -15.15
C ASN A 449 -6.32 -20.47 -14.00
N LEU A 450 -5.80 -21.31 -13.10
CA LEU A 450 -4.87 -20.93 -12.04
C LEU A 450 -3.42 -21.02 -12.52
N LEU A 451 -3.06 -22.10 -13.23
CA LEU A 451 -1.69 -22.34 -13.70
C LEU A 451 -1.27 -21.41 -14.85
N GLY A 452 -2.19 -21.10 -15.77
CA GLY A 452 -1.90 -20.25 -16.94
C GLY A 452 -1.29 -18.88 -16.55
N PRO A 453 -1.95 -18.09 -15.69
CA PRO A 453 -1.39 -16.85 -15.18
C PRO A 453 -0.03 -17.02 -14.47
N LEU A 454 0.16 -18.09 -13.72
CA LEU A 454 1.44 -18.39 -13.06
C LEU A 454 2.57 -18.63 -14.07
N LEU A 455 2.31 -19.36 -15.17
CA LEU A 455 3.29 -19.60 -16.23
C LEU A 455 3.70 -18.30 -16.91
N VAL A 456 2.74 -17.42 -17.25
CA VAL A 456 3.04 -16.11 -17.85
C VAL A 456 3.88 -15.26 -16.91
N LEU A 457 3.56 -15.23 -15.63
CA LEU A 457 4.34 -14.50 -14.61
C LEU A 457 5.75 -15.09 -14.43
N ALA A 458 5.90 -16.40 -14.52
CA ALA A 458 7.21 -17.06 -14.46
C ALA A 458 8.09 -16.69 -15.66
N ILE A 459 7.54 -16.67 -16.87
CA ILE A 459 8.25 -16.19 -18.07
C ILE A 459 8.67 -14.73 -17.87
N GLY A 460 7.76 -13.88 -17.36
CA GLY A 460 8.08 -12.49 -17.02
C GLY A 460 9.20 -12.37 -15.98
N SER A 461 9.19 -13.20 -14.94
CA SER A 461 10.22 -13.20 -13.88
C SER A 461 11.60 -13.67 -14.37
N ILE A 462 11.68 -14.35 -15.51
CA ILE A 462 12.97 -14.73 -16.14
C ILE A 462 13.42 -13.65 -17.14
N LEU A 463 12.54 -13.24 -18.05
CA LEU A 463 12.94 -12.48 -19.24
C LEU A 463 12.85 -10.96 -19.08
N VAL A 464 11.87 -10.43 -18.31
CA VAL A 464 11.59 -8.99 -18.28
C VAL A 464 12.80 -8.19 -17.78
N GLY A 465 13.59 -8.72 -16.85
CA GLY A 465 14.79 -8.04 -16.38
C GLY A 465 15.81 -7.77 -17.50
N TYR A 466 16.07 -8.75 -18.31
CA TYR A 466 17.00 -8.58 -19.44
C TYR A 466 16.44 -7.65 -20.53
N LEU A 467 15.20 -7.88 -20.95
CA LEU A 467 14.56 -7.13 -22.04
C LEU A 467 14.32 -5.66 -21.66
N ALA A 468 13.86 -5.41 -20.45
CA ALA A 468 13.52 -4.06 -20.02
C ALA A 468 14.74 -3.19 -19.71
N LYS A 469 15.93 -3.78 -19.52
CA LYS A 469 17.15 -3.00 -19.21
C LYS A 469 17.45 -1.93 -20.27
N SER A 470 17.28 -2.25 -21.55
CA SER A 470 17.50 -1.31 -22.64
C SER A 470 16.32 -0.35 -22.88
N MET A 471 15.13 -0.70 -22.41
CA MET A 471 13.89 0.06 -22.65
C MET A 471 13.60 1.09 -21.56
N VAL A 472 13.91 0.77 -20.31
CA VAL A 472 13.68 1.68 -19.15
C VAL A 472 14.77 2.73 -19.04
N PHE A 473 15.99 2.40 -19.49
CA PHE A 473 17.10 3.37 -19.53
C PHE A 473 17.20 3.94 -20.94
N ALA A 474 16.95 5.22 -21.11
CA ALA A 474 17.16 5.90 -22.38
C ALA A 474 18.59 5.70 -22.88
N PRO A 475 18.83 5.62 -24.21
CA PRO A 475 20.16 5.49 -24.77
C PRO A 475 21.01 6.69 -24.36
N GLY A 476 22.07 6.45 -23.57
CA GLY A 476 22.97 7.48 -23.06
C GLY A 476 22.83 7.88 -21.60
N VAL A 477 21.71 7.56 -20.94
CA VAL A 477 21.45 7.87 -19.52
C VAL A 477 21.58 6.61 -18.64
N ARG A 478 22.49 5.71 -18.97
CA ARG A 478 22.74 4.56 -18.09
C ARG A 478 23.53 5.04 -16.89
N PRO A 479 23.02 4.89 -15.65
CA PRO A 479 23.88 5.02 -14.49
C PRO A 479 24.89 3.88 -14.56
N LEU A 480 26.14 4.20 -14.97
CA LEU A 480 27.24 3.25 -14.95
C LEU A 480 27.90 3.40 -13.58
N PRO A 481 27.62 2.50 -12.63
CA PRO A 481 28.36 2.52 -11.37
C PRO A 481 29.81 2.13 -11.66
N PHE A 482 30.73 3.04 -11.38
CA PHE A 482 32.17 2.75 -11.45
C PHE A 482 32.56 2.04 -10.14
N VAL A 483 32.34 0.72 -10.10
CA VAL A 483 32.47 -0.08 -8.89
C VAL A 483 33.51 -1.18 -9.11
N SER A 484 34.30 -1.49 -8.07
CA SER A 484 35.21 -2.62 -8.11
C SER A 484 34.43 -3.96 -8.26
N THR A 485 35.02 -4.93 -8.93
CA THR A 485 34.44 -6.25 -9.16
C THR A 485 34.03 -6.97 -7.86
N ILE A 486 34.71 -6.67 -6.75
CA ILE A 486 34.38 -7.23 -5.43
C ILE A 486 33.01 -6.73 -4.95
N VAL A 487 32.73 -5.44 -5.12
CA VAL A 487 31.46 -4.83 -4.68
C VAL A 487 30.32 -5.26 -5.59
N SER A 488 30.55 -5.41 -6.90
CA SER A 488 29.51 -5.90 -7.83
C SER A 488 29.15 -7.38 -7.58
N LEU A 489 30.09 -8.20 -7.10
CA LEU A 489 29.83 -9.60 -6.75
C LEU A 489 29.27 -9.79 -5.32
N ALA A 490 29.41 -8.79 -4.45
CA ALA A 490 28.97 -8.89 -3.05
C ALA A 490 27.48 -9.30 -2.90
N PRO A 491 26.51 -8.75 -3.64
CA PRO A 491 25.10 -9.18 -3.53
C PRO A 491 24.90 -10.65 -3.88
N VAL A 492 25.58 -11.13 -4.92
CA VAL A 492 25.50 -12.53 -5.35
C VAL A 492 26.10 -13.45 -4.28
N ILE A 493 27.24 -13.11 -3.73
CA ILE A 493 27.88 -13.89 -2.65
C ILE A 493 26.96 -13.93 -1.42
N MET A 494 26.36 -12.80 -1.02
CA MET A 494 25.44 -12.71 0.09
C MET A 494 24.16 -13.56 -0.16
N SER A 495 23.61 -13.55 -1.36
CA SER A 495 22.43 -14.35 -1.69
C SER A 495 22.75 -15.84 -1.68
N VAL A 496 23.87 -16.28 -2.26
CA VAL A 496 24.27 -17.70 -2.28
C VAL A 496 24.56 -18.21 -0.85
N THR A 497 25.28 -17.42 -0.03
CA THR A 497 25.53 -17.79 1.37
C THR A 497 24.23 -17.89 2.17
N GLY A 498 23.26 -16.99 1.94
CA GLY A 498 21.93 -17.05 2.55
C GLY A 498 21.19 -18.34 2.19
N ILE A 499 21.22 -18.76 0.93
CA ILE A 499 20.61 -20.01 0.45
C ILE A 499 21.27 -21.22 1.12
N LEU A 500 22.59 -21.30 1.08
CA LEU A 500 23.34 -22.41 1.65
C LEU A 500 23.08 -22.60 3.16
N LEU A 501 23.03 -21.50 3.90
CA LEU A 501 22.74 -21.53 5.34
C LEU A 501 21.36 -22.12 5.67
N VAL A 502 20.35 -21.94 4.85
CA VAL A 502 19.03 -22.55 5.06
C VAL A 502 19.13 -24.08 5.05
N PHE A 503 19.89 -24.64 4.10
CA PHE A 503 20.05 -26.11 4.00
C PHE A 503 20.94 -26.67 5.09
N ILE A 504 21.98 -25.93 5.52
CA ILE A 504 22.91 -26.35 6.58
C ILE A 504 22.24 -26.30 7.95
N LEU A 505 21.62 -25.17 8.31
CA LEU A 505 21.08 -24.95 9.66
C LEU A 505 19.75 -25.65 9.89
N ARG A 506 19.06 -26.11 8.87
CA ARG A 506 17.67 -26.57 8.90
C ARG A 506 16.74 -25.58 9.61
N PRO A 507 15.64 -25.12 9.02
CA PRO A 507 14.85 -23.97 9.54
C PRO A 507 14.30 -24.11 10.94
N TYR A 508 14.30 -25.33 11.52
CA TYR A 508 13.92 -25.57 12.92
C TYR A 508 14.96 -25.09 13.94
N ILE A 509 16.25 -24.99 13.54
CA ILE A 509 17.34 -24.61 14.44
C ILE A 509 17.29 -23.12 14.81
N ILE A 510 16.71 -22.25 13.95
CA ILE A 510 16.49 -20.83 14.29
C ILE A 510 15.67 -20.70 15.58
N TYR A 511 14.73 -21.63 15.78
CA TYR A 511 13.91 -21.69 16.99
C TYR A 511 14.74 -21.97 18.25
N TYR A 512 15.85 -22.70 18.11
CA TYR A 512 16.70 -23.11 19.23
C TYR A 512 17.93 -22.21 19.43
N ILE A 513 18.39 -21.52 18.39
CA ILE A 513 19.61 -20.70 18.44
C ILE A 513 19.31 -19.28 18.92
N THR A 514 18.12 -18.73 18.61
CA THR A 514 17.73 -17.40 19.09
C THR A 514 17.20 -17.48 20.51
N ALA A 515 17.71 -16.64 21.40
CA ALA A 515 17.14 -16.48 22.73
C ALA A 515 15.62 -16.24 22.63
N PRO A 516 14.79 -16.83 23.50
CA PRO A 516 13.33 -16.71 23.41
C PRO A 516 12.84 -15.26 23.34
N SER A 517 13.55 -14.33 23.96
CA SER A 517 13.27 -12.89 23.93
C SER A 517 13.48 -12.27 22.54
N ILE A 518 14.58 -12.62 21.84
CA ILE A 518 14.87 -12.13 20.49
C ILE A 518 13.87 -12.71 19.50
N TYR A 519 13.56 -14.01 19.62
CA TYR A 519 12.55 -14.66 18.80
C TYR A 519 11.19 -13.97 18.96
N GLY A 520 10.75 -13.74 20.19
CA GLY A 520 9.50 -13.05 20.49
C GLY A 520 9.47 -11.63 19.91
N PHE A 521 10.54 -10.85 20.10
CA PHE A 521 10.66 -9.51 19.55
C PHE A 521 10.52 -9.48 18.02
N LEU A 522 11.18 -10.38 17.31
CA LEU A 522 11.08 -10.49 15.84
C LEU A 522 9.70 -11.03 15.41
N PHE A 523 9.14 -12.00 16.12
CA PHE A 523 7.84 -12.59 15.81
C PHE A 523 6.70 -11.55 15.94
N TYR A 524 6.76 -10.70 16.94
CA TYR A 524 5.80 -9.59 17.15
C TYR A 524 6.16 -8.32 16.34
N ALA A 525 7.03 -8.46 15.31
CA ALA A 525 7.41 -7.38 14.41
C ALA A 525 7.93 -6.13 15.15
N TRP A 526 8.94 -6.32 16.01
CA TRP A 526 9.56 -5.28 16.85
C TRP A 526 8.53 -4.55 17.73
N GLU A 527 7.43 -5.21 18.05
CA GLU A 527 6.35 -4.71 18.91
C GLU A 527 5.68 -3.40 18.44
N PHE A 528 5.85 -3.02 17.16
CA PHE A 528 5.26 -1.80 16.62
C PHE A 528 3.73 -1.73 16.78
N ASN A 529 3.03 -2.86 16.71
CA ASN A 529 1.59 -2.91 16.97
C ASN A 529 1.26 -2.56 18.42
N GLN A 530 2.07 -2.99 19.37
CA GLN A 530 1.87 -2.67 20.79
C GLN A 530 2.14 -1.19 21.03
N ILE A 531 3.23 -0.65 20.45
CA ILE A 531 3.57 0.77 20.53
C ILE A 531 2.44 1.62 19.96
N ALA A 532 1.95 1.31 18.75
CA ALA A 532 0.87 2.05 18.12
C ALA A 532 -0.43 2.00 18.93
N ASN A 533 -0.82 0.83 19.44
CA ASN A 533 -2.07 0.67 20.17
C ASN A 533 -1.99 1.26 21.60
N TYR A 534 -0.91 0.99 22.31
CA TYR A 534 -0.79 1.37 23.72
C TYR A 534 -0.45 2.85 23.90
N TYR A 535 0.55 3.36 23.18
CA TYR A 535 0.99 4.74 23.38
C TYR A 535 0.18 5.75 22.55
N VAL A 536 -0.10 5.44 21.27
CA VAL A 536 -0.80 6.38 20.39
C VAL A 536 -2.31 6.19 20.50
N GLY A 537 -2.81 4.99 20.24
CA GLY A 537 -4.26 4.71 20.19
C GLY A 537 -4.93 4.93 21.54
N SER A 538 -4.35 4.44 22.66
CA SER A 538 -4.94 4.61 23.98
C SER A 538 -4.93 6.06 24.46
N LEU A 539 -3.90 6.82 24.09
CA LEU A 539 -3.78 8.25 24.47
C LEU A 539 -4.85 9.07 23.75
N ILE A 540 -5.01 8.87 22.45
CA ILE A 540 -6.04 9.54 21.64
C ILE A 540 -7.44 9.16 22.16
N TRP A 541 -7.66 7.88 22.47
CA TRP A 541 -8.94 7.41 23.00
C TRP A 541 -9.27 8.00 24.37
N LYS A 542 -8.29 8.04 25.27
CA LYS A 542 -8.44 8.67 26.59
C LYS A 542 -8.73 10.16 26.46
N PHE A 543 -8.01 10.86 25.58
CA PHE A 543 -8.28 12.27 25.32
C PHE A 543 -9.71 12.48 24.78
N GLY A 544 -10.13 11.73 23.77
CA GLY A 544 -11.48 11.81 23.21
C GLY A 544 -12.56 11.49 24.24
N HIS A 545 -12.39 10.45 25.05
CA HIS A 545 -13.39 10.04 26.03
C HIS A 545 -13.41 10.96 27.26
N ILE A 546 -12.26 11.29 27.83
CA ILE A 546 -12.18 12.06 29.08
C ILE A 546 -12.35 13.55 28.81
N VAL A 547 -11.54 14.11 27.89
CA VAL A 547 -11.51 15.56 27.65
C VAL A 547 -12.68 15.99 26.78
N SER A 548 -12.81 15.43 25.56
CA SER A 548 -13.83 15.86 24.61
C SER A 548 -15.23 15.47 25.11
N TYR A 549 -15.48 14.18 25.35
CA TYR A 549 -16.84 13.71 25.68
C TYR A 549 -17.24 14.05 27.13
N ARG A 550 -16.45 13.65 28.15
CA ARG A 550 -16.87 13.85 29.55
C ARG A 550 -16.78 15.30 30.03
N ILE A 551 -15.66 15.99 29.73
CA ILE A 551 -15.44 17.34 30.22
C ILE A 551 -16.15 18.36 29.34
N ILE A 552 -15.91 18.34 28.01
CA ILE A 552 -16.45 19.37 27.12
C ILE A 552 -17.93 19.12 26.86
N ASP A 553 -18.28 17.98 26.25
CA ASP A 553 -19.68 17.75 25.79
C ASP A 553 -20.62 17.62 27.00
N ARG A 554 -20.43 16.60 27.83
CA ARG A 554 -21.33 16.38 28.98
C ARG A 554 -21.11 17.32 30.16
N GLY A 555 -19.87 17.78 30.37
CA GLY A 555 -19.57 18.68 31.46
C GLY A 555 -19.98 20.11 31.15
N VAL A 556 -19.31 20.74 30.20
CA VAL A 556 -19.47 22.18 29.92
C VAL A 556 -20.68 22.46 29.06
N LEU A 557 -20.76 21.85 27.86
CA LEU A 557 -21.80 22.21 26.89
C LEU A 557 -23.20 21.75 27.33
N GLU A 558 -23.33 20.61 27.97
CA GLU A 558 -24.63 20.10 28.42
C GLU A 558 -25.12 20.80 29.69
N ILE A 559 -24.20 21.15 30.60
CA ILE A 559 -24.55 21.86 31.83
C ILE A 559 -24.86 23.34 31.57
N LEU A 560 -24.08 24.01 30.70
CA LEU A 560 -24.35 25.42 30.34
C LEU A 560 -25.45 25.54 29.27
N GLY A 561 -25.74 24.47 28.57
CA GLY A 561 -26.72 24.38 27.48
C GLY A 561 -28.05 23.73 27.92
N PRO A 562 -28.59 22.79 27.10
CA PRO A 562 -29.99 22.34 27.19
C PRO A 562 -30.38 21.79 28.56
N THR A 563 -29.57 20.90 29.14
CA THR A 563 -29.88 20.22 30.41
C THR A 563 -29.76 21.15 31.58
N GLY A 564 -28.68 21.94 31.65
CA GLY A 564 -28.45 22.85 32.77
C GLY A 564 -29.42 24.04 32.78
N ILE A 565 -29.74 24.60 31.61
CA ILE A 565 -30.75 25.67 31.51
C ILE A 565 -32.13 25.13 31.93
N ALA A 566 -32.50 23.91 31.47
CA ALA A 566 -33.76 23.30 31.86
C ALA A 566 -33.85 23.05 33.37
N LEU A 567 -32.80 22.50 33.99
CA LEU A 567 -32.74 22.27 35.42
C LEU A 567 -32.79 23.60 36.20
N PHE A 568 -32.03 24.59 35.76
CA PHE A 568 -32.04 25.93 36.37
C PHE A 568 -33.46 26.54 36.34
N MET A 569 -34.15 26.47 35.19
CA MET A 569 -35.52 26.96 35.07
C MET A 569 -36.50 26.22 35.99
N VAL A 570 -36.35 24.87 36.07
CA VAL A 570 -37.18 24.06 36.97
C VAL A 570 -36.93 24.45 38.44
N ASP A 571 -35.71 24.66 38.87
CA ASP A 571 -35.39 25.05 40.22
C ASP A 571 -35.87 26.48 40.55
N ARG A 572 -35.70 27.44 39.62
CA ARG A 572 -36.25 28.80 39.76
C ARG A 572 -37.77 28.82 39.80
N THR A 573 -38.44 27.96 39.00
CA THR A 573 -39.89 27.85 39.08
C THR A 573 -40.36 27.26 40.41
N LYS A 574 -39.66 26.29 40.98
CA LYS A 574 -39.95 25.78 42.35
C LYS A 574 -39.78 26.85 43.40
N GLU A 575 -38.69 27.63 43.35
CA GLU A 575 -38.45 28.75 44.29
C GLU A 575 -39.55 29.80 44.14
N LEU A 576 -39.93 30.20 42.93
CA LEU A 576 -41.02 31.14 42.67
C LEU A 576 -42.36 30.58 43.14
N SER A 577 -42.65 29.30 42.93
CA SER A 577 -43.83 28.63 43.39
C SER A 577 -43.93 28.58 44.94
N SER A 578 -42.77 28.48 45.64
CA SER A 578 -42.73 28.48 47.08
C SER A 578 -43.10 29.86 47.69
N LEU A 579 -42.98 30.95 46.93
CA LEU A 579 -43.43 32.27 47.31
C LEU A 579 -44.97 32.36 47.35
N GLN A 580 -45.66 31.48 46.66
CA GLN A 580 -47.14 31.35 46.72
C GLN A 580 -47.57 30.53 47.95
N SER A 581 -47.27 31.07 49.12
CA SER A 581 -47.53 30.40 50.40
C SER A 581 -49.00 30.36 50.83
N GLY A 582 -49.89 30.99 50.08
CA GLY A 582 -51.32 31.13 50.49
C GLY A 582 -51.59 32.17 51.60
N LEU A 583 -50.55 32.77 52.16
CA LEU A 583 -50.67 33.80 53.19
C LEU A 583 -50.87 35.18 52.53
N LEU A 584 -51.97 35.83 52.85
CA LEU A 584 -52.37 37.13 52.28
C LEU A 584 -51.29 38.20 52.46
N PHE A 585 -50.59 38.13 53.58
CA PHE A 585 -49.48 39.06 53.91
C PHE A 585 -48.31 39.00 52.92
N ASN A 586 -47.94 37.84 52.48
CA ASN A 586 -46.86 37.66 51.48
C ASN A 586 -47.23 38.28 50.14
N TYR A 587 -48.47 38.16 49.74
CA TYR A 587 -48.94 38.78 48.47
C TYR A 587 -48.97 40.30 48.58
N ALA A 588 -49.48 40.83 49.70
CA ALA A 588 -49.48 42.26 49.94
C ALA A 588 -48.07 42.87 50.01
N LEU A 589 -47.10 42.14 50.57
CA LEU A 589 -45.71 42.55 50.61
C LEU A 589 -45.11 42.59 49.19
N MET A 590 -45.36 41.57 48.38
CA MET A 590 -44.84 41.52 47.01
C MET A 590 -45.41 42.62 46.11
N ILE A 591 -46.70 42.94 46.30
CA ILE A 591 -47.33 44.06 45.57
C ILE A 591 -46.71 45.39 46.01
N LEU A 592 -46.50 45.60 47.33
CA LEU A 592 -45.88 46.80 47.84
C LEU A 592 -44.41 46.98 47.38
N VAL A 593 -43.64 45.91 47.40
CA VAL A 593 -42.24 45.94 46.87
C VAL A 593 -42.22 46.23 45.37
N GLY A 594 -43.10 45.56 44.63
CA GLY A 594 -43.20 45.77 43.17
C GLY A 594 -43.62 47.21 42.82
N THR A 595 -44.59 47.77 43.52
CA THR A 595 -45.01 49.16 43.32
C THR A 595 -43.93 50.16 43.71
N ALA A 596 -43.21 49.90 44.79
CA ALA A 596 -42.08 50.73 45.24
C ALA A 596 -40.95 50.73 44.21
N ILE A 597 -40.59 49.57 43.64
CA ILE A 597 -39.60 49.48 42.59
C ILE A 597 -40.08 50.22 41.32
N ALA A 598 -41.31 50.00 40.91
CA ALA A 598 -41.88 50.67 39.75
C ALA A 598 -41.92 52.22 39.92
N LEU A 599 -42.31 52.71 41.09
CA LEU A 599 -42.27 54.15 41.43
C LEU A 599 -40.83 54.68 41.41
N LYS A 600 -39.87 53.94 41.97
CA LYS A 600 -38.45 54.31 41.89
C LYS A 600 -37.94 54.48 40.48
N TYR A 601 -38.32 53.59 39.59
CA TYR A 601 -37.95 53.70 38.16
C TYR A 601 -38.67 54.86 37.45
N LEU A 602 -39.93 55.09 37.75
CA LEU A 602 -40.71 56.21 37.19
C LEU A 602 -40.25 57.58 37.71
N VAL A 603 -39.67 57.66 38.90
CA VAL A 603 -39.15 58.94 39.48
C VAL A 603 -37.71 59.23 39.02
N VAL A 604 -36.96 58.19 38.60
CA VAL A 604 -35.59 58.30 38.12
C VAL A 604 -35.51 58.44 36.60
N SER A 605 -36.56 58.07 35.88
CA SER A 605 -36.75 58.39 34.46
C SER A 605 -37.40 59.76 34.28
#